data_f5847089cf140b345e8ca076b0d93cee
#
_entry.id   f5847089cf140b345e8ca076b0d93cee
#
_cell.length_a   1.000
_cell.length_b   1.000
_cell.length_c   1.000
_cell.angle_alpha   90.00
_cell.angle_beta   90.00
_cell.angle_gamma   90.00
#
_symmetry.space_group_name_H-M   'P 1'
#
loop_
_entity.id
_entity.type
_entity.pdbx_description
1 polymer ?
#
loop_
_entity_poly.entity_id
_entity_poly.type
_entity_poly.pdbx_seq_one_letter_code
_entity_poly.pdbx_strand_id
1 'polypeptide(L)'
;MKILIIKLRNIGDVLLISPLFYNLKKYYGDSCILDVLVNAGTEKILQTQYLNQIHTLKRNPNKLQRIYDELALLKAIKKEKYDMVIGLTSGERSAFLAFWSGAKIRVGFPPNSFWSKNLYTHKLTPKYQHNLEDNLEALRILNIPILSKKVLAPIPQKTTNLNNLPPHFIHLHLFSRWFFKCLDDSFCAKIIDTITQTYHIPCVLTAAKDSRESKKLQNILKLCHSKPLYFDGTLTLPEVSLLNSKALAFVGVDTAIMHLSAANNIPTFAFFGPSGVVSWGPWDNDLDSSTYNKQNGIQQMGKHFVYQEDFDCIPCGRAGCNDTKISDCLLSRLNQQKALSYLLDFLNNIIRHH
;
A
#
# COMPACT_ATOMS: atom_id res chain seq x y z
N MET A 1 29.02 3.41 -1.41
CA MET A 1 27.96 3.57 -2.39
C MET A 1 26.81 4.36 -1.79
N LYS A 2 26.43 5.51 -2.39
CA LYS A 2 25.32 6.35 -1.91
C LYS A 2 24.17 6.33 -2.90
N ILE A 3 22.99 5.87 -2.49
CA ILE A 3 21.86 5.57 -3.36
C ILE A 3 20.64 6.38 -2.91
N LEU A 4 19.94 7.01 -3.86
CA LEU A 4 18.64 7.62 -3.64
C LEU A 4 17.56 6.84 -4.37
N ILE A 5 16.50 6.42 -3.65
CA ILE A 5 15.29 5.86 -4.23
C ILE A 5 14.19 6.92 -4.26
N ILE A 6 13.56 7.13 -5.41
CA ILE A 6 12.48 8.12 -5.58
C ILE A 6 11.16 7.39 -5.84
N LYS A 7 10.17 7.56 -4.93
CA LYS A 7 8.81 7.02 -5.09
C LYS A 7 7.76 8.08 -4.72
N LEU A 8 7.35 8.89 -5.69
CA LEU A 8 6.41 10.01 -5.51
C LEU A 8 4.97 9.55 -5.80
N ARG A 9 4.48 8.58 -5.03
CA ARG A 9 3.16 7.96 -5.17
C ARG A 9 2.41 7.94 -3.82
N ASN A 10 1.36 7.12 -3.72
CA ASN A 10 0.56 6.95 -2.50
C ASN A 10 1.27 6.05 -1.47
N ILE A 11 0.70 5.96 -0.27
CA ILE A 11 1.26 5.23 0.87
C ILE A 11 1.53 3.75 0.54
N GLY A 12 0.56 3.05 -0.09
CA GLY A 12 0.73 1.65 -0.48
C GLY A 12 1.86 1.43 -1.50
N ASP A 13 1.97 2.33 -2.50
CA ASP A 13 3.08 2.32 -3.46
C ASP A 13 4.45 2.45 -2.78
N VAL A 14 4.51 3.31 -1.75
CA VAL A 14 5.75 3.57 -0.98
C VAL A 14 6.11 2.36 -0.12
N LEU A 15 5.15 1.65 0.46
CA LEU A 15 5.42 0.41 1.18
C LEU A 15 6.04 -0.67 0.28
N LEU A 16 5.53 -0.80 -0.94
CA LEU A 16 5.94 -1.84 -1.90
C LEU A 16 7.35 -1.66 -2.49
N ILE A 17 8.08 -0.56 -2.17
CA ILE A 17 9.51 -0.45 -2.53
C ILE A 17 10.44 -1.03 -1.46
N SER A 18 9.93 -1.37 -0.28
CA SER A 18 10.75 -1.78 0.85
C SER A 18 11.65 -3.00 0.60
N PRO A 19 11.31 -3.98 -0.27
CA PRO A 19 12.23 -5.07 -0.61
C PRO A 19 13.55 -4.60 -1.22
N LEU A 20 13.57 -3.44 -1.90
CA LEU A 20 14.81 -2.91 -2.46
C LEU A 20 15.82 -2.59 -1.36
N PHE A 21 15.37 -2.14 -0.19
CA PHE A 21 16.25 -1.71 0.90
C PHE A 21 17.15 -2.85 1.38
N TYR A 22 16.54 -4.01 1.65
CA TYR A 22 17.27 -5.20 2.07
C TYR A 22 18.27 -5.66 1.00
N ASN A 23 17.81 -5.78 -0.25
CA ASN A 23 18.64 -6.28 -1.35
C ASN A 23 19.83 -5.36 -1.64
N LEU A 24 19.62 -4.03 -1.67
CA LEU A 24 20.68 -3.06 -1.89
C LEU A 24 21.71 -3.06 -0.75
N LYS A 25 21.25 -3.09 0.51
CA LYS A 25 22.14 -3.18 1.68
C LYS A 25 22.95 -4.48 1.69
N LYS A 26 22.33 -5.62 1.33
CA LYS A 26 23.04 -6.91 1.24
C LYS A 26 24.07 -6.92 0.12
N TYR A 27 23.75 -6.33 -1.03
CA TYR A 27 24.66 -6.33 -2.18
C TYR A 27 25.86 -5.37 -2.00
N TYR A 28 25.62 -4.13 -1.51
CA TYR A 28 26.66 -3.11 -1.35
C TYR A 28 27.32 -3.09 0.01
N GLY A 29 26.85 -3.91 0.97
CA GLY A 29 27.37 -3.99 2.34
C GLY A 29 26.91 -2.84 3.26
N ASP A 30 27.38 -2.88 4.51
CA ASP A 30 26.95 -1.96 5.57
C ASP A 30 27.36 -0.48 5.32
N SER A 31 28.42 -0.27 4.55
CA SER A 31 28.83 1.09 4.13
C SER A 31 27.91 1.75 3.11
N CYS A 32 26.93 1.01 2.59
CA CYS A 32 25.94 1.56 1.67
C CYS A 32 25.04 2.58 2.38
N ILE A 33 25.03 3.82 1.90
CA ILE A 33 24.12 4.87 2.35
C ILE A 33 22.89 4.82 1.45
N LEU A 34 21.72 4.60 2.05
CA LEU A 34 20.46 4.46 1.35
C LEU A 34 19.48 5.52 1.82
N ASP A 35 19.13 6.43 0.92
CA ASP A 35 18.18 7.51 1.16
C ASP A 35 16.94 7.31 0.27
N VAL A 36 15.81 7.84 0.73
CA VAL A 36 14.53 7.77 -0.01
C VAL A 36 13.93 9.15 -0.16
N LEU A 37 13.33 9.44 -1.32
CA LEU A 37 12.51 10.60 -1.56
C LEU A 37 11.07 10.18 -1.85
N VAL A 38 10.15 10.65 -1.01
CA VAL A 38 8.71 10.34 -1.10
C VAL A 38 7.84 11.60 -0.99
N ASN A 39 6.55 11.50 -1.29
CA ASN A 39 5.62 12.60 -1.00
C ASN A 39 5.47 12.78 0.52
N ALA A 40 5.40 14.02 0.97
CA ALA A 40 5.15 14.32 2.38
C ALA A 40 3.84 13.66 2.85
N GLY A 41 3.86 13.04 4.03
CA GLY A 41 2.77 12.26 4.61
C GLY A 41 2.79 10.77 4.25
N THR A 42 3.66 10.32 3.35
CA THR A 42 3.82 8.89 3.04
C THR A 42 5.04 8.24 3.71
N GLU A 43 5.92 9.02 4.29
CA GLU A 43 7.18 8.55 4.90
C GLU A 43 6.98 7.63 6.09
N LYS A 44 5.87 7.79 6.81
CA LYS A 44 5.57 7.03 8.04
C LYS A 44 5.29 5.53 7.80
N ILE A 45 5.09 5.14 6.54
CA ILE A 45 4.90 3.71 6.16
C ILE A 45 6.23 2.97 6.00
N LEU A 46 7.34 3.70 5.94
CA LEU A 46 8.64 3.12 5.66
C LEU A 46 9.27 2.48 6.91
N GLN A 47 9.81 1.28 6.74
CA GLN A 47 10.72 0.70 7.71
C GLN A 47 12.08 1.40 7.63
N THR A 48 12.47 2.07 8.72
CA THR A 48 13.62 3.00 8.74
C THR A 48 14.96 2.34 9.01
N GLN A 49 15.00 1.09 9.46
CA GLN A 49 16.23 0.40 9.84
C GLN A 49 17.31 0.31 8.73
N TYR A 50 16.89 0.34 7.46
CA TYR A 50 17.79 0.29 6.32
C TYR A 50 18.10 1.67 5.74
N LEU A 51 17.41 2.72 6.19
CA LEU A 51 17.45 4.06 5.61
C LEU A 51 18.32 4.98 6.45
N ASN A 52 19.13 5.80 5.76
CA ASN A 52 19.94 6.83 6.39
C ASN A 52 19.18 8.15 6.46
N GLN A 53 18.51 8.54 5.36
CA GLN A 53 17.74 9.78 5.30
C GLN A 53 16.45 9.58 4.49
N ILE A 54 15.38 10.26 4.91
CA ILE A 54 14.13 10.35 4.18
C ILE A 54 13.88 11.81 3.78
N HIS A 55 13.94 12.06 2.48
CA HIS A 55 13.54 13.34 1.91
C HIS A 55 12.04 13.32 1.62
N THR A 56 11.37 14.44 1.83
CA THR A 56 9.95 14.58 1.53
C THR A 56 9.67 15.70 0.56
N LEU A 57 8.86 15.41 -0.47
CA LEU A 57 8.35 16.40 -1.40
C LEU A 57 7.03 16.98 -0.86
N LYS A 58 7.05 18.22 -0.42
CA LYS A 58 5.88 18.93 0.08
C LYS A 58 5.01 19.45 -1.07
N ARG A 59 3.70 19.34 -0.90
CA ARG A 59 2.71 19.95 -1.80
C ARG A 59 2.09 21.17 -1.13
N ASN A 60 2.86 22.28 -1.09
CA ASN A 60 2.36 23.50 -0.51
C ASN A 60 1.30 24.15 -1.41
N PRO A 61 0.13 24.57 -0.91
CA PRO A 61 -0.89 25.28 -1.69
C PRO A 61 -0.41 26.66 -2.13
N ASN A 62 0.44 27.32 -1.34
CA ASN A 62 1.08 28.59 -1.72
C ASN A 62 2.14 28.35 -2.79
N LYS A 63 1.98 29.00 -3.96
CA LYS A 63 2.86 28.81 -5.13
C LYS A 63 4.31 29.22 -4.84
N LEU A 64 4.53 30.34 -4.17
CA LEU A 64 5.89 30.83 -3.85
C LEU A 64 6.59 29.89 -2.87
N GLN A 65 5.90 29.49 -1.81
CA GLN A 65 6.44 28.56 -0.83
C GLN A 65 6.74 27.19 -1.46
N ARG A 66 5.90 26.72 -2.39
CA ARG A 66 6.13 25.48 -3.13
C ARG A 66 7.41 25.55 -3.97
N ILE A 67 7.66 26.68 -4.67
CA ILE A 67 8.89 26.88 -5.44
C ILE A 67 10.11 26.88 -4.51
N TYR A 68 10.01 27.56 -3.38
CA TYR A 68 11.08 27.58 -2.38
C TYR A 68 11.38 26.17 -1.85
N ASP A 69 10.35 25.41 -1.46
CA ASP A 69 10.46 24.04 -0.96
C ASP A 69 11.10 23.11 -2.03
N GLU A 70 10.71 23.26 -3.31
CA GLU A 70 11.28 22.49 -4.42
C GLU A 70 12.76 22.84 -4.66
N LEU A 71 13.12 24.12 -4.63
CA LEU A 71 14.51 24.56 -4.77
C LEU A 71 15.39 24.10 -3.62
N ALA A 72 14.88 24.16 -2.38
CA ALA A 72 15.56 23.64 -1.21
C ALA A 72 15.82 22.13 -1.31
N LEU A 73 14.82 21.36 -1.76
CA LEU A 73 14.95 19.93 -2.02
C LEU A 73 15.99 19.62 -3.10
N LEU A 74 15.97 20.36 -4.22
CA LEU A 74 16.93 20.20 -5.31
C LEU A 74 18.37 20.45 -4.82
N LYS A 75 18.58 21.51 -4.01
CA LYS A 75 19.88 21.80 -3.40
C LYS A 75 20.32 20.70 -2.45
N ALA A 76 19.40 20.19 -1.61
CA ALA A 76 19.68 19.09 -0.69
C ALA A 76 20.12 17.83 -1.44
N ILE A 77 19.35 17.40 -2.45
CA ILE A 77 19.68 16.21 -3.28
C ILE A 77 21.04 16.39 -3.97
N LYS A 78 21.32 17.56 -4.55
CA LYS A 78 22.60 17.83 -5.25
C LYS A 78 23.80 17.80 -4.32
N LYS A 79 23.63 18.30 -3.08
CA LYS A 79 24.69 18.34 -2.04
C LYS A 79 25.11 16.93 -1.61
N GLU A 80 24.16 15.98 -1.62
CA GLU A 80 24.38 14.60 -1.15
C GLU A 80 25.31 13.79 -2.07
N LYS A 81 25.50 14.19 -3.34
CA LYS A 81 26.40 13.56 -4.31
C LYS A 81 26.16 12.06 -4.47
N TYR A 82 24.92 11.68 -4.76
CA TYR A 82 24.55 10.29 -4.97
C TYR A 82 25.33 9.65 -6.12
N ASP A 83 25.77 8.41 -5.93
CA ASP A 83 26.38 7.58 -6.98
C ASP A 83 25.32 7.03 -7.91
N MET A 84 24.16 6.68 -7.33
CA MET A 84 23.03 6.04 -8.03
C MET A 84 21.70 6.67 -7.60
N VAL A 85 20.79 6.83 -8.56
CA VAL A 85 19.37 7.17 -8.31
C VAL A 85 18.46 6.17 -8.99
N ILE A 86 17.47 5.66 -8.22
CA ILE A 86 16.45 4.71 -8.68
C ILE A 86 15.09 5.42 -8.65
N GLY A 87 14.56 5.81 -9.81
CA GLY A 87 13.27 6.50 -9.96
C GLY A 87 12.15 5.53 -10.26
N LEU A 88 11.37 5.16 -9.24
CA LEU A 88 10.27 4.19 -9.32
C LEU A 88 8.89 4.82 -9.55
N THR A 89 8.89 6.07 -10.01
CA THR A 89 7.68 6.79 -10.39
C THR A 89 7.80 7.19 -11.85
N SER A 90 6.91 6.74 -12.68
CA SER A 90 6.79 7.23 -14.06
C SER A 90 6.45 8.72 -14.06
N GLY A 91 7.03 9.48 -14.97
CA GLY A 91 6.76 10.89 -15.15
C GLY A 91 7.99 11.79 -15.03
N GLU A 92 7.85 13.02 -15.53
CA GLU A 92 8.94 13.97 -15.73
C GLU A 92 9.65 14.39 -14.45
N ARG A 93 8.87 14.57 -13.36
CA ARG A 93 9.43 15.03 -12.07
C ARG A 93 10.45 14.05 -11.51
N SER A 94 10.17 12.76 -11.52
CA SER A 94 11.10 11.73 -11.05
C SER A 94 12.37 11.69 -11.91
N ALA A 95 12.21 11.74 -13.24
CA ALA A 95 13.32 11.74 -14.17
C ALA A 95 14.18 13.00 -14.03
N PHE A 96 13.57 14.17 -13.86
CA PHE A 96 14.28 15.43 -13.64
C PHE A 96 15.07 15.41 -12.32
N LEU A 97 14.47 14.95 -11.22
CA LEU A 97 15.16 14.83 -9.92
C LEU A 97 16.34 13.87 -10.00
N ALA A 98 16.18 12.76 -10.71
CA ALA A 98 17.27 11.80 -10.94
C ALA A 98 18.40 12.44 -11.74
N PHE A 99 18.10 13.16 -12.79
CA PHE A 99 19.11 13.89 -13.60
C PHE A 99 19.79 15.00 -12.79
N TRP A 100 19.01 15.81 -12.10
CA TRP A 100 19.51 16.95 -11.30
C TRP A 100 20.46 16.51 -10.18
N SER A 101 20.26 15.33 -9.60
CA SER A 101 21.15 14.78 -8.56
C SER A 101 22.62 14.73 -9.01
N GLY A 102 22.87 14.59 -10.32
CA GLY A 102 24.19 14.41 -10.90
C GLY A 102 24.73 12.98 -10.76
N ALA A 103 23.92 12.03 -10.30
CA ALA A 103 24.32 10.63 -10.20
C ALA A 103 24.71 10.05 -11.57
N LYS A 104 25.78 9.26 -11.59
CA LYS A 104 26.26 8.60 -12.82
C LYS A 104 25.32 7.49 -13.27
N ILE A 105 24.74 6.75 -12.34
CA ILE A 105 23.78 5.68 -12.59
C ILE A 105 22.38 6.19 -12.25
N ARG A 106 21.50 6.23 -13.24
CA ARG A 106 20.10 6.67 -13.07
C ARG A 106 19.17 5.63 -13.71
N VAL A 107 18.46 4.93 -12.85
CA VAL A 107 17.53 3.86 -13.26
C VAL A 107 16.10 4.36 -13.10
N GLY A 108 15.22 4.09 -14.03
CA GLY A 108 13.81 4.42 -13.84
C GLY A 108 12.92 4.27 -15.07
N PHE A 109 11.64 4.49 -14.87
CA PHE A 109 10.63 4.47 -15.95
C PHE A 109 10.70 5.78 -16.73
N PRO A 110 11.11 5.74 -18.03
CA PRO A 110 11.24 6.96 -18.81
C PRO A 110 9.86 7.63 -19.00
N PRO A 111 9.79 8.95 -18.90
CA PRO A 111 8.59 9.67 -19.31
C PRO A 111 8.39 9.62 -20.82
N ASN A 112 7.16 9.85 -21.29
CA ASN A 112 6.83 9.85 -22.72
C ASN A 112 7.32 11.10 -23.47
N SER A 113 7.69 12.14 -22.77
CA SER A 113 8.09 13.42 -23.35
C SER A 113 9.47 13.33 -24.03
N PHE A 114 9.60 13.92 -25.20
CA PHE A 114 10.81 13.87 -26.04
C PHE A 114 12.06 14.33 -25.29
N TRP A 115 12.00 15.41 -24.51
CA TRP A 115 13.15 16.00 -23.82
C TRP A 115 13.56 15.20 -22.58
N SER A 116 12.64 14.50 -21.91
CA SER A 116 12.89 13.82 -20.63
C SER A 116 13.12 12.30 -20.75
N LYS A 117 12.84 11.72 -21.94
CA LYS A 117 12.98 10.27 -22.16
C LYS A 117 14.42 9.74 -22.00
N ASN A 118 15.43 10.62 -22.09
CA ASN A 118 16.86 10.26 -22.01
C ASN A 118 17.50 10.66 -20.67
N LEU A 119 16.75 11.11 -19.68
CA LEU A 119 17.29 11.51 -18.38
C LEU A 119 17.76 10.30 -17.52
N TYR A 120 17.24 9.11 -17.77
CA TYR A 120 17.73 7.87 -17.17
C TYR A 120 18.81 7.22 -18.03
N THR A 121 19.83 6.65 -17.37
CA THR A 121 20.90 5.85 -18.03
C THR A 121 20.47 4.41 -18.25
N HIS A 122 19.62 3.89 -17.37
CA HIS A 122 19.01 2.56 -17.45
C HIS A 122 17.49 2.73 -17.42
N LYS A 123 16.83 2.33 -18.50
CA LYS A 123 15.40 2.57 -18.71
C LYS A 123 14.60 1.33 -18.39
N LEU A 124 13.69 1.43 -17.42
CA LEU A 124 12.74 0.38 -17.06
C LEU A 124 11.57 0.37 -18.06
N THR A 125 11.07 -0.81 -18.37
CA THR A 125 9.85 -1.00 -19.16
C THR A 125 8.73 -1.49 -18.25
N PRO A 126 7.58 -0.82 -18.20
CA PRO A 126 6.43 -1.30 -17.42
C PRO A 126 5.97 -2.67 -17.93
N LYS A 127 5.67 -3.59 -17.02
CA LYS A 127 5.14 -4.93 -17.32
C LYS A 127 3.76 -5.09 -16.69
N TYR A 128 2.95 -5.99 -17.24
CA TYR A 128 1.69 -6.38 -16.59
C TYR A 128 1.97 -7.42 -15.50
N GLN A 129 2.36 -6.94 -14.35
CA GLN A 129 2.74 -7.75 -13.19
C GLN A 129 2.44 -7.00 -11.88
N HIS A 130 2.72 -7.61 -10.74
CA HIS A 130 2.56 -6.95 -9.45
C HIS A 130 3.52 -5.76 -9.31
N ASN A 131 3.05 -4.65 -8.71
CA ASN A 131 3.85 -3.43 -8.55
C ASN A 131 5.15 -3.62 -7.76
N LEU A 132 5.19 -4.59 -6.84
CA LEU A 132 6.43 -4.99 -6.17
C LEU A 132 7.46 -5.51 -7.19
N GLU A 133 7.04 -6.36 -8.12
CA GLU A 133 7.90 -6.90 -9.17
C GLU A 133 8.39 -5.81 -10.12
N ASP A 134 7.52 -4.84 -10.48
CA ASP A 134 7.92 -3.67 -11.26
C ASP A 134 8.99 -2.83 -10.53
N ASN A 135 8.89 -2.68 -9.22
CA ASN A 135 9.92 -1.99 -8.45
C ASN A 135 11.25 -2.77 -8.46
N LEU A 136 11.22 -4.10 -8.40
CA LEU A 136 12.40 -4.97 -8.43
C LEU A 136 13.07 -5.04 -9.80
N GLU A 137 12.42 -4.63 -10.90
CA GLU A 137 13.06 -4.49 -12.19
C GLU A 137 14.29 -3.57 -12.16
N ALA A 138 14.30 -2.59 -11.23
CA ALA A 138 15.47 -1.74 -11.01
C ALA A 138 16.72 -2.51 -10.55
N LEU A 139 16.55 -3.60 -9.81
CA LEU A 139 17.66 -4.46 -9.41
C LEU A 139 18.07 -5.37 -10.57
N ARG A 140 17.11 -5.91 -11.32
CA ARG A 140 17.36 -6.81 -12.47
C ARG A 140 18.17 -6.12 -13.57
N ILE A 141 17.82 -4.89 -13.93
CA ILE A 141 18.55 -4.14 -14.97
C ILE A 141 19.98 -3.77 -14.54
N LEU A 142 20.24 -3.72 -13.24
CA LEU A 142 21.55 -3.48 -12.64
C LEU A 142 22.33 -4.79 -12.36
N ASN A 143 21.78 -5.94 -12.70
CA ASN A 143 22.33 -7.27 -12.39
C ASN A 143 22.57 -7.47 -10.88
N ILE A 144 21.74 -6.85 -10.02
CA ILE A 144 21.77 -7.03 -8.57
C ILE A 144 20.85 -8.21 -8.22
N PRO A 145 21.34 -9.25 -7.52
CA PRO A 145 20.55 -10.42 -7.17
C PRO A 145 19.42 -10.04 -6.20
N ILE A 146 18.23 -10.61 -6.42
CA ILE A 146 17.08 -10.44 -5.53
C ILE A 146 17.10 -11.59 -4.53
N LEU A 147 17.54 -11.29 -3.31
CA LEU A 147 17.65 -12.25 -2.20
C LEU A 147 16.36 -12.35 -1.39
N SER A 148 15.53 -11.31 -1.43
CA SER A 148 14.24 -11.29 -0.73
C SER A 148 13.26 -10.36 -1.42
N LYS A 149 12.01 -10.80 -1.50
CA LYS A 149 10.87 -10.00 -1.97
C LYS A 149 9.92 -9.59 -0.83
N LYS A 150 10.33 -9.80 0.43
CA LYS A 150 9.52 -9.49 1.59
C LYS A 150 9.27 -7.98 1.72
N VAL A 151 8.01 -7.61 1.79
CA VAL A 151 7.58 -6.25 2.10
C VAL A 151 7.79 -6.00 3.60
N LEU A 152 8.41 -4.89 3.94
CA LEU A 152 8.81 -4.58 5.32
C LEU A 152 7.82 -3.59 5.93
N ALA A 153 7.06 -4.05 6.92
CA ALA A 153 6.15 -3.21 7.68
C ALA A 153 6.92 -2.27 8.65
N PRO A 154 6.45 -1.03 8.89
CA PRO A 154 7.06 -0.13 9.87
C PRO A 154 6.83 -0.63 11.29
N ILE A 155 7.84 -0.45 12.15
CA ILE A 155 7.78 -0.77 13.57
C ILE A 155 7.60 0.54 14.37
N PRO A 156 6.61 0.64 15.26
CA PRO A 156 6.44 1.84 16.08
C PRO A 156 7.55 1.96 17.12
N GLN A 157 8.07 3.17 17.30
CA GLN A 157 9.09 3.47 18.32
C GLN A 157 8.51 3.52 19.73
N LYS A 158 7.24 3.86 19.89
CA LYS A 158 6.50 3.90 21.15
C LYS A 158 5.09 3.39 20.91
N THR A 159 4.56 2.65 21.88
CA THR A 159 3.20 2.09 21.85
C THR A 159 2.41 2.65 23.02
N THR A 160 1.52 3.58 22.77
CA THR A 160 0.72 4.21 23.85
C THR A 160 -0.78 3.91 23.76
N ASN A 161 -1.29 3.53 22.61
CA ASN A 161 -2.73 3.51 22.35
C ASN A 161 -3.36 2.12 22.15
N LEU A 162 -2.59 1.03 22.36
CA LEU A 162 -3.04 -0.34 22.06
C LEU A 162 -3.21 -1.24 23.30
N ASN A 163 -3.31 -0.64 24.51
CA ASN A 163 -3.33 -1.41 25.77
C ASN A 163 -4.64 -2.19 26.00
N ASN A 164 -5.72 -1.83 25.32
CA ASN A 164 -7.07 -2.41 25.52
C ASN A 164 -7.53 -3.27 24.34
N LEU A 165 -6.60 -3.81 23.56
CA LEU A 165 -6.96 -4.73 22.46
C LEU A 165 -7.45 -6.06 23.04
N PRO A 166 -8.50 -6.65 22.47
CA PRO A 166 -8.87 -8.03 22.76
C PRO A 166 -7.73 -8.99 22.47
N PRO A 167 -7.58 -10.11 23.19
CA PRO A 167 -6.51 -11.08 22.96
C PRO A 167 -6.59 -11.72 21.57
N HIS A 168 -7.81 -11.90 21.06
CA HIS A 168 -8.11 -12.37 19.71
C HIS A 168 -9.11 -11.43 19.07
N PHE A 169 -8.82 -10.96 17.87
CA PHE A 169 -9.69 -10.06 17.12
C PHE A 169 -9.44 -10.15 15.61
N ILE A 170 -10.44 -9.74 14.85
CA ILE A 170 -10.31 -9.49 13.41
C ILE A 170 -10.15 -7.99 13.20
N HIS A 171 -9.06 -7.59 12.52
CA HIS A 171 -8.86 -6.19 12.16
C HIS A 171 -9.62 -5.85 10.88
N LEU A 172 -10.41 -4.77 10.92
CA LEU A 172 -11.15 -4.28 9.77
C LEU A 172 -10.72 -2.86 9.38
N HIS A 173 -10.45 -2.64 8.09
CA HIS A 173 -10.28 -1.32 7.51
C HIS A 173 -11.11 -1.23 6.23
N LEU A 174 -12.37 -0.80 6.38
CA LEU A 174 -13.39 -0.79 5.32
C LEU A 174 -13.46 0.57 4.60
N PHE A 175 -12.44 1.38 4.75
CA PHE A 175 -12.35 2.75 4.27
C PHE A 175 -11.22 2.91 3.26
N SER A 176 -11.34 3.91 2.40
CA SER A 176 -10.31 4.33 1.48
C SER A 176 -10.40 5.83 1.27
N ARG A 177 -9.26 6.50 1.18
CA ARG A 177 -9.17 7.87 0.69
C ARG A 177 -9.92 8.06 -0.63
N TRP A 178 -9.95 7.01 -1.45
CA TRP A 178 -10.67 6.94 -2.70
C TRP A 178 -12.02 6.24 -2.48
N PHE A 179 -13.07 7.01 -2.21
CA PHE A 179 -14.38 6.50 -1.82
C PHE A 179 -15.01 5.55 -2.85
N PHE A 180 -14.63 5.66 -4.12
CA PHE A 180 -15.03 4.69 -5.16
C PHE A 180 -14.45 3.28 -4.94
N LYS A 181 -13.59 3.08 -3.94
CA LYS A 181 -13.08 1.77 -3.51
C LYS A 181 -13.75 1.26 -2.23
N CYS A 182 -14.71 2.00 -1.67
CA CYS A 182 -15.41 1.60 -0.45
C CYS A 182 -16.66 0.79 -0.75
N LEU A 183 -17.03 -0.06 0.21
CA LEU A 183 -18.28 -0.78 0.25
C LEU A 183 -19.42 0.12 0.77
N ASP A 184 -20.66 -0.33 0.62
CA ASP A 184 -21.83 0.29 1.23
C ASP A 184 -21.79 0.19 2.76
N ASP A 185 -22.32 1.22 3.45
CA ASP A 185 -22.26 1.29 4.93
C ASP A 185 -23.05 0.14 5.57
N SER A 186 -24.20 -0.24 5.01
CA SER A 186 -25.03 -1.34 5.50
C SER A 186 -24.34 -2.70 5.31
N PHE A 187 -23.63 -2.88 4.20
CA PHE A 187 -22.86 -4.09 3.98
C PHE A 187 -21.63 -4.18 4.90
N CYS A 188 -20.96 -3.05 5.16
CA CYS A 188 -19.90 -2.99 6.16
C CYS A 188 -20.40 -3.41 7.56
N ALA A 189 -21.55 -2.88 7.99
CA ALA A 189 -22.16 -3.27 9.26
C ALA A 189 -22.52 -4.77 9.28
N LYS A 190 -23.08 -5.29 8.20
CA LYS A 190 -23.39 -6.71 8.05
C LYS A 190 -22.15 -7.59 8.16
N ILE A 191 -21.01 -7.21 7.56
CA ILE A 191 -19.73 -7.92 7.71
C ILE A 191 -19.33 -8.00 9.19
N ILE A 192 -19.37 -6.87 9.91
CA ILE A 192 -18.98 -6.78 11.32
C ILE A 192 -19.87 -7.67 12.18
N ASP A 193 -21.19 -7.56 12.01
CA ASP A 193 -22.16 -8.34 12.78
C ASP A 193 -22.05 -9.84 12.48
N THR A 194 -21.90 -10.20 11.21
CA THR A 194 -21.75 -11.61 10.81
C THR A 194 -20.50 -12.24 11.43
N ILE A 195 -19.35 -11.56 11.38
CA ILE A 195 -18.10 -12.05 11.99
C ILE A 195 -18.29 -12.22 13.50
N THR A 196 -18.79 -11.19 14.18
CA THR A 196 -18.93 -11.19 15.63
C THR A 196 -19.91 -12.26 16.12
N GLN A 197 -21.04 -12.42 15.42
CA GLN A 197 -22.09 -13.39 15.78
C GLN A 197 -21.67 -14.83 15.48
N THR A 198 -20.98 -15.07 14.35
CA THR A 198 -20.60 -16.43 13.92
C THR A 198 -19.45 -16.98 14.76
N TYR A 199 -18.45 -16.16 15.07
CA TYR A 199 -17.22 -16.64 15.69
C TYR A 199 -17.06 -16.21 17.15
N HIS A 200 -17.90 -15.31 17.66
CA HIS A 200 -17.75 -14.68 18.97
C HIS A 200 -16.38 -13.99 19.15
N ILE A 201 -15.76 -13.58 18.03
CA ILE A 201 -14.51 -12.86 17.99
C ILE A 201 -14.81 -11.37 17.72
N PRO A 202 -14.31 -10.45 18.54
CA PRO A 202 -14.54 -9.04 18.36
C PRO A 202 -13.84 -8.51 17.09
N CYS A 203 -14.50 -7.55 16.44
CA CYS A 203 -13.94 -6.77 15.36
C CYS A 203 -13.27 -5.50 15.91
N VAL A 204 -12.11 -5.15 15.39
CA VAL A 204 -11.40 -3.90 15.67
C VAL A 204 -11.30 -3.09 14.38
N LEU A 205 -11.91 -1.91 14.35
CA LEU A 205 -11.96 -1.03 13.19
C LEU A 205 -10.89 0.04 13.28
N THR A 206 -10.25 0.36 12.16
CA THR A 206 -9.39 1.55 12.04
C THR A 206 -9.88 2.45 10.92
N ALA A 207 -9.83 3.77 11.11
CA ALA A 207 -10.07 4.78 10.09
C ALA A 207 -8.90 5.78 10.07
N ALA A 208 -8.70 6.47 8.95
CA ALA A 208 -7.71 7.53 8.88
C ALA A 208 -8.23 8.82 9.54
N LYS A 209 -7.33 9.74 9.86
CA LYS A 209 -7.68 11.09 10.32
C LYS A 209 -8.22 11.93 9.16
N ASP A 210 -9.40 11.57 8.67
CA ASP A 210 -10.12 12.22 7.56
C ASP A 210 -11.60 12.32 7.93
N SER A 211 -12.20 13.50 7.81
CA SER A 211 -13.59 13.75 8.24
C SER A 211 -14.62 12.90 7.49
N ARG A 212 -14.32 12.50 6.24
CA ARG A 212 -15.20 11.66 5.44
C ARG A 212 -15.16 10.20 5.90
N GLU A 213 -13.94 9.69 6.22
CA GLU A 213 -13.81 8.35 6.79
C GLU A 213 -14.44 8.28 8.17
N SER A 214 -14.23 9.31 9.02
CA SER A 214 -14.87 9.42 10.33
C SER A 214 -16.40 9.41 10.22
N LYS A 215 -16.96 10.19 9.29
CA LYS A 215 -18.41 10.19 9.04
C LYS A 215 -18.92 8.81 8.60
N LYS A 216 -18.22 8.16 7.69
CA LYS A 216 -18.57 6.80 7.23
C LYS A 216 -18.48 5.78 8.38
N LEU A 217 -17.44 5.86 9.21
CA LEU A 217 -17.31 5.03 10.41
C LEU A 217 -18.51 5.20 11.35
N GLN A 218 -18.90 6.43 11.66
CA GLN A 218 -20.05 6.70 12.52
C GLN A 218 -21.38 6.18 11.93
N ASN A 219 -21.54 6.26 10.61
CA ASN A 219 -22.71 5.68 9.93
C ASN A 219 -22.73 4.15 10.09
N ILE A 220 -21.59 3.48 9.85
CA ILE A 220 -21.48 2.01 10.00
C ILE A 220 -21.79 1.61 11.45
N LEU A 221 -21.20 2.30 12.45
CA LEU A 221 -21.42 2.01 13.86
C LEU A 221 -22.89 2.13 14.28
N LYS A 222 -23.65 3.06 13.68
CA LYS A 222 -25.11 3.20 13.91
C LYS A 222 -25.92 2.04 13.33
N LEU A 223 -25.41 1.40 12.28
CA LEU A 223 -26.08 0.28 11.61
C LEU A 223 -25.69 -1.07 12.22
N CYS A 224 -24.57 -1.15 12.93
CA CYS A 224 -24.13 -2.38 13.60
C CYS A 224 -25.00 -2.74 14.79
N HIS A 225 -25.37 -4.01 14.91
CA HIS A 225 -25.91 -4.60 16.13
C HIS A 225 -24.80 -4.95 17.14
N SER A 226 -23.63 -5.31 16.65
CA SER A 226 -22.43 -5.53 17.44
C SER A 226 -21.80 -4.21 17.87
N LYS A 227 -20.97 -4.26 18.92
CA LYS A 227 -20.20 -3.08 19.41
C LYS A 227 -18.71 -3.29 19.15
N PRO A 228 -18.22 -3.06 17.93
CA PRO A 228 -16.81 -3.22 17.62
C PRO A 228 -15.97 -2.16 18.34
N LEU A 229 -14.74 -2.51 18.73
CA LEU A 229 -13.73 -1.53 19.11
C LEU A 229 -13.30 -0.74 17.88
N TYR A 230 -13.06 0.55 18.00
CA TYR A 230 -12.63 1.36 16.86
C TYR A 230 -11.61 2.43 17.21
N PHE A 231 -10.79 2.79 16.21
CA PHE A 231 -9.82 3.87 16.27
C PHE A 231 -10.10 4.85 15.12
N ASP A 232 -10.69 5.98 15.46
CA ASP A 232 -11.07 7.04 14.51
C ASP A 232 -9.93 8.04 14.34
N GLY A 233 -8.98 7.70 13.45
CA GLY A 233 -7.84 8.55 13.11
C GLY A 233 -6.85 8.80 14.25
N THR A 234 -6.90 8.01 15.32
CA THR A 234 -6.05 8.18 16.52
C THR A 234 -4.73 7.44 16.43
N LEU A 235 -4.60 6.47 15.50
CA LEU A 235 -3.39 5.68 15.32
C LEU A 235 -2.53 6.21 14.18
N THR A 236 -1.23 6.19 14.37
CA THR A 236 -0.23 6.37 13.30
C THR A 236 -0.09 5.09 12.47
N LEU A 237 0.48 5.17 11.26
CA LEU A 237 0.70 3.98 10.42
C LEU A 237 1.56 2.90 11.10
N PRO A 238 2.65 3.22 11.83
CA PRO A 238 3.36 2.21 12.60
C PRO A 238 2.52 1.57 13.73
N GLU A 239 1.63 2.33 14.38
CA GLU A 239 0.71 1.76 15.39
C GLU A 239 -0.35 0.87 14.75
N VAL A 240 -0.87 1.24 13.56
CA VAL A 240 -1.74 0.35 12.77
C VAL A 240 -0.98 -0.92 12.34
N SER A 241 0.30 -0.82 12.01
CA SER A 241 1.16 -1.98 11.74
C SER A 241 1.21 -2.92 12.94
N LEU A 242 1.45 -2.38 14.13
CA LEU A 242 1.47 -3.18 15.37
C LEU A 242 0.09 -3.78 15.70
N LEU A 243 -0.99 -3.03 15.48
CA LEU A 243 -2.35 -3.56 15.65
C LEU A 243 -2.58 -4.73 14.70
N ASN A 244 -2.23 -4.57 13.42
CA ASN A 244 -2.30 -5.62 12.41
C ASN A 244 -1.56 -6.89 12.86
N SER A 245 -0.31 -6.75 13.34
CA SER A 245 0.53 -7.91 13.72
C SER A 245 -0.04 -8.74 14.88
N LYS A 246 -1.03 -8.21 15.60
CA LYS A 246 -1.74 -8.89 16.70
C LYS A 246 -3.09 -9.48 16.29
N ALA A 247 -3.57 -9.16 15.10
CA ALA A 247 -4.87 -9.64 14.61
C ALA A 247 -4.77 -11.10 14.12
N LEU A 248 -5.85 -11.86 14.26
CA LEU A 248 -5.97 -13.19 13.66
C LEU A 248 -6.05 -13.11 12.13
N ALA A 249 -6.78 -12.13 11.62
CA ALA A 249 -6.94 -11.85 10.21
C ALA A 249 -7.26 -10.37 9.99
N PHE A 250 -7.09 -9.94 8.75
CA PHE A 250 -7.50 -8.63 8.26
C PHE A 250 -8.61 -8.75 7.23
N VAL A 251 -9.60 -7.85 7.31
CA VAL A 251 -10.65 -7.70 6.30
C VAL A 251 -10.74 -6.24 5.90
N GLY A 252 -10.65 -5.96 4.60
CA GLY A 252 -10.68 -4.58 4.12
C GLY A 252 -10.90 -4.43 2.63
N VAL A 253 -10.67 -3.21 2.15
CA VAL A 253 -10.75 -2.85 0.74
C VAL A 253 -9.34 -2.57 0.18
N ASP A 254 -9.21 -2.38 -1.13
CA ASP A 254 -7.94 -2.02 -1.79
C ASP A 254 -7.37 -0.70 -1.26
N THR A 255 -6.49 -0.77 -0.26
CA THR A 255 -5.87 0.37 0.42
C THR A 255 -4.44 0.08 0.88
N ALA A 256 -3.75 1.13 1.34
CA ALA A 256 -2.43 0.98 1.96
C ALA A 256 -2.45 0.09 3.21
N ILE A 257 -3.57 0.06 3.96
CA ILE A 257 -3.69 -0.75 5.18
C ILE A 257 -3.81 -2.24 4.85
N MET A 258 -4.43 -2.58 3.72
CA MET A 258 -4.42 -3.95 3.18
C MET A 258 -2.99 -4.42 2.89
N HIS A 259 -2.19 -3.62 2.18
CA HIS A 259 -0.78 -3.94 1.92
C HIS A 259 0.05 -4.02 3.21
N LEU A 260 -0.28 -3.17 4.19
CA LEU A 260 0.37 -3.17 5.49
C LEU A 260 0.06 -4.45 6.27
N SER A 261 -1.18 -4.95 6.19
CA SER A 261 -1.57 -6.22 6.79
C SER A 261 -0.82 -7.40 6.17
N ALA A 262 -0.75 -7.43 4.85
CA ALA A 262 0.02 -8.44 4.13
C ALA A 262 1.52 -8.38 4.49
N ALA A 263 2.10 -7.16 4.61
CA ALA A 263 3.49 -6.96 5.02
C ALA A 263 3.77 -7.45 6.45
N ASN A 264 2.77 -7.42 7.34
CA ASN A 264 2.83 -8.03 8.68
C ASN A 264 2.59 -9.55 8.67
N ASN A 265 2.45 -10.16 7.50
CA ASN A 265 2.22 -11.59 7.30
C ASN A 265 0.89 -12.10 7.88
N ILE A 266 -0.12 -11.22 8.01
CA ILE A 266 -1.44 -11.55 8.53
C ILE A 266 -2.35 -11.99 7.38
N PRO A 267 -3.09 -13.12 7.51
CA PRO A 267 -4.09 -13.52 6.53
C PRO A 267 -5.03 -12.36 6.21
N THR A 268 -5.16 -12.04 4.93
CA THR A 268 -5.84 -10.82 4.47
C THR A 268 -6.95 -11.17 3.49
N PHE A 269 -8.18 -10.76 3.79
CA PHE A 269 -9.31 -10.76 2.86
C PHE A 269 -9.54 -9.35 2.35
N ALA A 270 -9.49 -9.16 1.04
CA ALA A 270 -9.62 -7.83 0.45
C ALA A 270 -10.73 -7.77 -0.61
N PHE A 271 -11.61 -6.78 -0.48
CA PHE A 271 -12.59 -6.45 -1.52
C PHE A 271 -11.95 -5.52 -2.55
N PHE A 272 -12.02 -5.91 -3.82
CA PHE A 272 -11.53 -5.14 -4.94
C PHE A 272 -12.68 -4.72 -5.84
N GLY A 273 -12.61 -3.48 -6.33
CA GLY A 273 -13.54 -2.94 -7.32
C GLY A 273 -12.81 -2.67 -8.65
N PRO A 274 -12.60 -1.40 -9.03
CA PRO A 274 -12.06 -1.02 -10.34
C PRO A 274 -10.56 -1.30 -10.50
N SER A 275 -9.84 -1.65 -9.44
CA SER A 275 -8.38 -1.87 -9.47
C SER A 275 -8.04 -3.28 -9.94
N GLY A 276 -6.90 -3.44 -10.62
CA GLY A 276 -6.40 -4.74 -11.06
C GLY A 276 -5.72 -5.52 -9.92
N VAL A 277 -6.20 -6.72 -9.64
CA VAL A 277 -5.65 -7.60 -8.60
C VAL A 277 -4.23 -8.03 -8.92
N VAL A 278 -3.91 -8.31 -10.19
CA VAL A 278 -2.56 -8.68 -10.63
C VAL A 278 -1.54 -7.64 -10.18
N SER A 279 -1.87 -6.36 -10.27
CA SER A 279 -0.94 -5.27 -9.94
C SER A 279 -0.96 -4.88 -8.46
N TRP A 280 -2.08 -5.06 -7.77
CA TRP A 280 -2.32 -4.46 -6.45
C TRP A 280 -2.83 -5.44 -5.38
N GLY A 281 -2.94 -6.73 -5.66
CA GLY A 281 -3.33 -7.70 -4.64
C GLY A 281 -2.39 -7.70 -3.43
N PRO A 282 -2.82 -8.15 -2.25
CA PRO A 282 -1.93 -8.27 -1.09
C PRO A 282 -0.80 -9.27 -1.38
N TRP A 283 0.46 -8.83 -1.18
CA TRP A 283 1.65 -9.65 -1.44
C TRP A 283 1.93 -10.60 -0.28
N ASP A 284 2.03 -11.89 -0.55
CA ASP A 284 2.42 -12.87 0.47
C ASP A 284 3.95 -12.93 0.61
N ASN A 285 4.44 -12.59 1.81
CA ASN A 285 5.86 -12.56 2.14
C ASN A 285 6.53 -13.94 2.21
N ASP A 286 5.75 -15.02 2.20
CA ASP A 286 6.26 -16.39 2.22
C ASP A 286 6.36 -17.00 0.80
N LEU A 287 5.99 -16.21 -0.24
CA LEU A 287 6.06 -16.63 -1.63
C LEU A 287 7.06 -15.77 -2.43
N ASP A 288 7.73 -16.40 -3.38
CA ASP A 288 8.71 -15.76 -4.25
C ASP A 288 8.13 -15.16 -5.54
N SER A 289 6.87 -15.45 -5.84
CA SER A 289 6.19 -14.97 -7.05
C SER A 289 4.71 -14.78 -6.83
N SER A 290 4.12 -13.83 -7.57
CA SER A 290 2.69 -13.61 -7.56
C SER A 290 1.95 -14.76 -8.21
N THR A 291 0.87 -15.21 -7.58
CA THR A 291 -0.08 -16.19 -8.15
C THR A 291 -1.30 -15.52 -8.77
N TYR A 292 -1.40 -14.19 -8.68
CA TYR A 292 -2.46 -13.43 -9.35
C TYR A 292 -2.25 -13.44 -10.85
N ASN A 293 -3.14 -14.11 -11.60
CA ASN A 293 -3.01 -14.31 -13.04
C ASN A 293 -4.31 -14.10 -13.82
N LYS A 294 -5.42 -13.83 -13.12
CA LYS A 294 -6.71 -13.58 -13.77
C LYS A 294 -6.92 -12.06 -13.92
N GLN A 295 -7.60 -11.67 -14.99
CA GLN A 295 -7.97 -10.29 -15.22
C GLN A 295 -8.85 -9.73 -14.08
N ASN A 296 -9.86 -10.52 -13.64
CA ASN A 296 -10.83 -10.16 -12.62
C ASN A 296 -11.29 -11.41 -11.85
N GLY A 297 -12.33 -11.26 -11.02
CA GLY A 297 -12.89 -12.34 -10.22
C GLY A 297 -12.05 -12.68 -9.00
N ILE A 298 -12.37 -13.82 -8.39
CA ILE A 298 -11.76 -14.28 -7.14
C ILE A 298 -10.36 -14.81 -7.40
N GLN A 299 -9.40 -14.32 -6.60
CA GLN A 299 -8.00 -14.73 -6.67
C GLN A 299 -7.39 -14.87 -5.28
N GLN A 300 -6.32 -15.65 -5.20
CA GLN A 300 -5.60 -15.91 -3.95
C GLN A 300 -4.10 -15.92 -4.20
N MET A 301 -3.35 -15.41 -3.23
CA MET A 301 -1.90 -15.53 -3.15
C MET A 301 -1.53 -16.00 -1.74
N GLY A 302 -1.12 -17.27 -1.62
CA GLY A 302 -0.84 -17.89 -0.33
C GLY A 302 -2.02 -17.75 0.65
N LYS A 303 -1.78 -17.06 1.76
CA LYS A 303 -2.79 -16.81 2.81
C LYS A 303 -3.70 -15.60 2.54
N HIS A 304 -3.50 -14.88 1.44
CA HIS A 304 -4.26 -13.68 1.11
C HIS A 304 -5.31 -13.97 0.05
N PHE A 305 -6.52 -13.52 0.30
CA PHE A 305 -7.68 -13.74 -0.54
C PHE A 305 -8.24 -12.41 -1.06
N VAL A 306 -8.55 -12.35 -2.34
CA VAL A 306 -9.18 -11.20 -2.97
C VAL A 306 -10.53 -11.59 -3.54
N TYR A 307 -11.57 -10.92 -3.07
CA TYR A 307 -12.90 -10.97 -3.67
C TYR A 307 -13.07 -9.79 -4.63
N GLN A 308 -13.32 -10.09 -5.88
CA GLN A 308 -13.65 -9.13 -6.92
C GLN A 308 -14.73 -9.74 -7.80
N GLU A 309 -15.69 -8.94 -8.25
CA GLU A 309 -16.67 -9.39 -9.23
C GLU A 309 -15.98 -9.62 -10.60
N ASP A 310 -16.57 -10.46 -11.43
CA ASP A 310 -16.02 -10.90 -12.72
C ASP A 310 -16.64 -10.16 -13.93
N PHE A 311 -16.92 -8.86 -13.76
CA PHE A 311 -17.49 -8.06 -14.84
C PHE A 311 -16.44 -7.73 -15.91
N ASP A 312 -16.85 -7.74 -17.19
CA ASP A 312 -15.97 -7.44 -18.35
C ASP A 312 -15.26 -6.08 -18.25
N CYS A 313 -15.87 -5.11 -17.56
CA CYS A 313 -15.27 -3.80 -17.37
C CYS A 313 -14.17 -3.77 -16.28
N ILE A 314 -13.92 -4.85 -15.53
CA ILE A 314 -12.92 -4.93 -14.47
C ILE A 314 -11.66 -5.62 -15.01
N PRO A 315 -10.45 -5.06 -14.71
CA PRO A 315 -10.19 -3.81 -14.04
C PRO A 315 -10.31 -2.62 -14.99
N CYS A 316 -11.08 -1.60 -14.64
CA CYS A 316 -11.20 -0.39 -15.46
C CYS A 316 -10.22 0.73 -15.06
N GLY A 317 -9.66 0.68 -13.84
CA GLY A 317 -8.73 1.69 -13.32
C GLY A 317 -9.34 3.09 -13.16
N ARG A 318 -10.67 3.24 -13.31
CA ARG A 318 -11.35 4.53 -13.26
C ARG A 318 -11.71 4.94 -11.84
N ALA A 319 -11.91 6.24 -11.64
CA ALA A 319 -12.35 6.81 -10.37
C ALA A 319 -13.88 6.70 -10.21
N GLY A 320 -14.41 5.49 -10.33
CA GLY A 320 -15.85 5.18 -10.33
C GLY A 320 -16.41 5.00 -11.74
N CYS A 321 -17.64 4.46 -11.82
CA CYS A 321 -18.34 4.25 -13.08
C CYS A 321 -18.68 5.62 -13.70
N ASN A 322 -18.35 5.82 -14.98
CA ASN A 322 -18.56 7.06 -15.70
C ASN A 322 -18.00 8.31 -14.97
N ASP A 323 -16.87 8.15 -14.27
CA ASP A 323 -16.20 9.21 -13.49
C ASP A 323 -17.06 9.84 -12.36
N THR A 324 -18.12 9.17 -11.94
CA THR A 324 -19.03 9.60 -10.86
C THR A 324 -18.43 9.52 -9.47
N LYS A 325 -17.23 8.94 -9.32
CA LYS A 325 -16.61 8.57 -8.03
C LYS A 325 -17.41 7.52 -7.24
N ILE A 326 -18.28 6.77 -7.93
CA ILE A 326 -19.07 5.67 -7.41
C ILE A 326 -18.74 4.42 -8.24
N SER A 327 -18.46 3.30 -7.58
CA SER A 327 -18.16 2.03 -8.24
C SER A 327 -19.29 1.02 -8.00
N ASP A 328 -20.13 0.81 -9.00
CA ASP A 328 -21.26 -0.12 -8.91
C ASP A 328 -20.83 -1.54 -8.58
N CYS A 329 -19.64 -1.96 -9.01
CA CYS A 329 -19.06 -3.27 -8.70
C CYS A 329 -18.77 -3.50 -7.20
N LEU A 330 -18.76 -2.45 -6.38
CA LEU A 330 -18.62 -2.51 -4.92
C LEU A 330 -19.91 -2.11 -4.18
N LEU A 331 -20.92 -1.63 -4.90
CA LEU A 331 -22.16 -1.13 -4.34
C LEU A 331 -23.36 -1.91 -4.90
N SER A 332 -24.07 -1.34 -5.89
CA SER A 332 -25.34 -1.86 -6.40
C SER A 332 -25.24 -3.21 -7.12
N ARG A 333 -24.08 -3.52 -7.70
CA ARG A 333 -23.83 -4.75 -8.45
C ARG A 333 -23.01 -5.79 -7.67
N LEU A 334 -22.57 -5.49 -6.44
CA LEU A 334 -21.86 -6.43 -5.58
C LEU A 334 -22.81 -7.55 -5.14
N ASN A 335 -22.44 -8.80 -5.38
CA ASN A 335 -23.16 -9.94 -4.82
C ASN A 335 -22.76 -10.14 -3.35
N GLN A 336 -23.43 -9.40 -2.46
CA GLN A 336 -23.13 -9.39 -1.02
C GLN A 336 -23.23 -10.78 -0.38
N GLN A 337 -24.16 -11.64 -0.81
CA GLN A 337 -24.32 -12.99 -0.25
C GLN A 337 -23.12 -13.87 -0.62
N LYS A 338 -22.72 -13.86 -1.90
CA LYS A 338 -21.54 -14.58 -2.40
C LYS A 338 -20.27 -14.08 -1.71
N ALA A 339 -20.11 -12.75 -1.58
CA ALA A 339 -18.97 -12.13 -0.93
C ALA A 339 -18.85 -12.53 0.55
N LEU A 340 -19.96 -12.57 1.30
CA LEU A 340 -19.99 -13.05 2.69
C LEU A 340 -19.67 -14.54 2.80
N SER A 341 -20.17 -15.39 1.90
CA SER A 341 -19.83 -16.80 1.91
C SER A 341 -18.31 -17.02 1.80
N TYR A 342 -17.66 -16.38 0.83
CA TYR A 342 -16.20 -16.46 0.69
C TYR A 342 -15.44 -15.89 1.89
N LEU A 343 -15.93 -14.82 2.50
CA LEU A 343 -15.34 -14.28 3.72
C LEU A 343 -15.43 -15.27 4.88
N LEU A 344 -16.57 -15.90 5.09
CA LEU A 344 -16.75 -16.91 6.14
C LEU A 344 -15.89 -18.14 5.88
N ASP A 345 -15.81 -18.63 4.65
CA ASP A 345 -14.93 -19.75 4.27
C ASP A 345 -13.45 -19.41 4.55
N PHE A 346 -13.03 -18.19 4.20
CA PHE A 346 -11.68 -17.69 4.49
C PHE A 346 -11.41 -17.67 6.01
N LEU A 347 -12.32 -17.11 6.81
CA LEU A 347 -12.16 -17.04 8.27
C LEU A 347 -12.23 -18.41 8.94
N ASN A 348 -13.08 -19.32 8.46
CA ASN A 348 -13.15 -20.70 8.95
C ASN A 348 -11.81 -21.41 8.83
N ASN A 349 -11.10 -21.23 7.71
CA ASN A 349 -9.79 -21.83 7.50
C ASN A 349 -8.72 -21.29 8.46
N ILE A 350 -8.86 -20.04 8.92
CA ILE A 350 -7.91 -19.42 9.86
C ILE A 350 -8.24 -19.84 11.31
N ILE A 351 -9.51 -19.70 11.70
CA ILE A 351 -9.94 -19.87 13.10
C ILE A 351 -9.85 -21.33 13.56
N ARG A 352 -10.02 -22.31 12.66
CA ARG A 352 -9.86 -23.73 12.98
C ARG A 352 -8.42 -24.15 13.31
N HIS A 353 -7.45 -23.32 12.97
CA HIS A 353 -6.02 -23.58 13.20
C HIS A 353 -5.45 -22.80 14.39
N HIS A 354 -6.30 -22.00 15.07
CA HIS A 354 -5.98 -21.25 16.29
C HIS A 354 -6.80 -21.76 17.49
#